data_b8229af02b1fa0612c9246d83c5ba291
#
_entry.id   b8229af02b1fa0612c9246d83c5ba291
#
_cell.length_a   1.000
_cell.length_b   1.000
_cell.length_c   1.000
_cell.angle_alpha   90.00
_cell.angle_beta   90.00
_cell.angle_gamma   90.00
#
_symmetry.space_group_name_H-M   'P 1'
#
loop_
_entity.id
_entity.type
_entity.pdbx_description
1 polymer ?
#
loop_
_entity_poly.entity_id
_entity_poly.type
_entity_poly.pdbx_seq_one_letter_code
_entity_poly.pdbx_strand_id
1 'polypeptide(L)'
;VCGLGSCMKKAESTEKSWVEQAVENARCQIGLEIDTIEASGKVLNPVTLNENEQVYYCGFSDWRSGFFPGSVWYLYELTDDNTLLSVAQKYTEALDEAKKLTWHHDIGFIVNCSYGNGLRLSGKAEYKDVMIEAANSLCTRFREKPGTIQSWNVSGNSWQAQRGWECPVIIDNMMNLELLFEATKLSGDSTYYKIAVAHAD
;
A
#
# COMPACT_ATOMS: atom_id res chain seq x y z
N VAL A 1 62.55 19.49 29.26
CA VAL A 1 62.14 18.47 28.26
C VAL A 1 60.65 18.42 28.27
N CYS A 2 60.02 19.21 27.38
CA CYS A 2 58.55 19.17 27.20
C CYS A 2 58.19 18.07 26.22
N GLY A 3 57.46 17.08 26.71
CA GLY A 3 56.82 16.04 25.87
C GLY A 3 55.53 16.56 25.25
N LEU A 4 55.53 16.76 23.94
CA LEU A 4 54.34 17.02 23.16
C LEU A 4 53.58 15.69 22.95
N GLY A 5 52.59 15.46 23.79
CA GLY A 5 51.59 14.40 23.59
C GLY A 5 50.66 14.75 22.42
N SER A 6 50.93 14.21 21.25
CA SER A 6 50.06 14.30 20.10
C SER A 6 48.80 13.47 20.37
N CYS A 7 47.71 14.14 20.70
CA CYS A 7 46.40 13.51 20.81
C CYS A 7 45.86 13.30 19.38
N MET A 8 46.21 12.15 18.77
CA MET A 8 45.57 11.69 17.55
C MET A 8 44.12 11.31 17.89
N LYS A 9 43.18 12.19 17.60
CA LYS A 9 41.76 11.83 17.51
C LYS A 9 41.64 10.78 16.41
N LYS A 10 41.35 9.54 16.81
CA LYS A 10 40.94 8.49 15.91
C LYS A 10 39.68 9.03 15.21
N ALA A 11 39.73 9.18 13.89
CA ALA A 11 38.55 9.42 13.10
C ALA A 11 37.67 8.20 13.29
N GLU A 12 36.54 8.34 13.97
CA GLU A 12 35.49 7.34 13.96
C GLU A 12 35.04 7.21 12.51
N SER A 13 35.29 6.07 11.91
CA SER A 13 34.64 5.71 10.64
C SER A 13 33.16 5.58 10.94
N THR A 14 32.37 6.55 10.51
CA THR A 14 30.90 6.47 10.54
C THR A 14 30.47 5.47 9.48
N GLU A 15 30.64 4.20 9.78
CA GLU A 15 30.06 3.13 8.99
C GLU A 15 28.53 3.22 9.14
N LYS A 16 27.81 3.43 8.04
CA LYS A 16 26.34 3.49 8.05
C LYS A 16 25.78 2.20 8.64
N SER A 17 24.77 2.30 9.48
CA SER A 17 24.04 1.15 9.98
C SER A 17 23.40 0.38 8.80
N TRP A 18 23.10 -0.89 9.00
CA TRP A 18 22.44 -1.69 7.95
C TRP A 18 21.07 -1.11 7.54
N VAL A 19 20.38 -0.43 8.46
CA VAL A 19 19.10 0.24 8.18
C VAL A 19 19.32 1.43 7.24
N GLU A 20 20.30 2.29 7.53
CA GLU A 20 20.64 3.44 6.67
C GLU A 20 21.06 2.98 5.27
N GLN A 21 21.82 1.88 5.18
CA GLN A 21 22.20 1.30 3.89
C GLN A 21 20.97 0.75 3.13
N ALA A 22 20.05 0.10 3.83
CA ALA A 22 18.82 -0.43 3.22
C ALA A 22 17.92 0.69 2.70
N VAL A 23 17.72 1.76 3.46
CA VAL A 23 16.97 2.95 3.04
C VAL A 23 17.59 3.61 1.82
N GLU A 24 18.93 3.78 1.81
CA GLU A 24 19.66 4.34 0.67
C GLU A 24 19.49 3.49 -0.60
N ASN A 25 19.62 2.18 -0.46
CA ASN A 25 19.41 1.25 -1.58
C ASN A 25 17.99 1.31 -2.11
N ALA A 26 16.99 1.32 -1.23
CA ALA A 26 15.59 1.45 -1.62
C ALA A 26 15.31 2.78 -2.32
N ARG A 27 15.88 3.88 -1.81
CA ARG A 27 15.78 5.21 -2.42
C ARG A 27 16.38 5.24 -3.83
N CYS A 28 17.56 4.64 -4.01
CA CYS A 28 18.20 4.52 -5.31
C CYS A 28 17.34 3.72 -6.32
N GLN A 29 16.87 2.55 -5.92
CA GLN A 29 16.10 1.65 -6.78
C GLN A 29 14.74 2.27 -7.17
N ILE A 30 14.02 2.81 -6.18
CA ILE A 30 12.73 3.47 -6.43
C ILE A 30 12.93 4.75 -7.25
N GLY A 31 14.00 5.50 -7.03
CA GLY A 31 14.34 6.68 -7.82
C GLY A 31 14.55 6.36 -9.30
N LEU A 32 15.33 5.32 -9.60
CA LEU A 32 15.54 4.85 -10.97
C LEU A 32 14.23 4.40 -11.65
N GLU A 33 13.35 3.76 -10.89
CA GLU A 33 12.05 3.34 -11.41
C GLU A 33 11.14 4.54 -11.66
N ILE A 34 11.12 5.53 -10.77
CA ILE A 34 10.38 6.79 -10.95
C ILE A 34 10.87 7.49 -12.24
N ASP A 35 12.17 7.65 -12.42
CA ASP A 35 12.75 8.29 -13.61
C ASP A 35 12.35 7.55 -14.90
N THR A 36 12.35 6.21 -14.85
CA THR A 36 11.94 5.36 -15.98
C THR A 36 10.47 5.56 -16.34
N ILE A 37 9.59 5.58 -15.32
CA ILE A 37 8.16 5.79 -15.54
C ILE A 37 7.88 7.22 -16.04
N GLU A 38 8.49 8.23 -15.41
CA GLU A 38 8.33 9.64 -15.79
C GLU A 38 8.75 9.87 -17.27
N ALA A 39 9.85 9.23 -17.70
CA ALA A 39 10.28 9.29 -19.09
C ALA A 39 9.25 8.71 -20.08
N SER A 40 8.37 7.82 -19.62
CA SER A 40 7.28 7.27 -20.44
C SER A 40 6.10 8.22 -20.63
N GLY A 41 6.02 9.29 -19.82
CA GLY A 41 4.89 10.23 -19.79
C GLY A 41 3.60 9.65 -19.20
N LYS A 42 3.67 8.51 -18.53
CA LYS A 42 2.52 7.79 -17.93
C LYS A 42 2.67 7.72 -16.41
N VAL A 43 1.60 7.35 -15.73
CA VAL A 43 1.63 6.89 -14.33
C VAL A 43 1.40 5.38 -14.33
N LEU A 44 2.41 4.62 -13.93
CA LEU A 44 2.43 3.16 -14.00
C LEU A 44 2.78 2.58 -12.63
N ASN A 45 2.19 1.45 -12.28
CA ASN A 45 2.46 0.76 -11.01
C ASN A 45 3.35 -0.46 -11.28
N PRO A 46 4.66 -0.41 -10.96
CA PRO A 46 5.57 -1.51 -11.14
C PRO A 46 5.25 -2.64 -10.17
N VAL A 47 5.39 -3.89 -10.62
CA VAL A 47 5.01 -5.07 -9.85
C VAL A 47 6.15 -6.08 -9.74
N THR A 48 6.74 -6.47 -10.85
CA THR A 48 7.76 -7.52 -10.92
C THR A 48 8.51 -7.44 -12.24
N LEU A 49 9.53 -8.27 -12.41
CA LEU A 49 10.18 -8.46 -13.70
C LEU A 49 9.49 -9.60 -14.47
N ASN A 50 9.35 -9.43 -15.77
CA ASN A 50 8.93 -10.51 -16.66
C ASN A 50 10.11 -11.44 -17.01
N GLU A 51 9.86 -12.46 -17.83
CA GLU A 51 10.88 -13.45 -18.26
C GLU A 51 12.06 -12.84 -19.03
N ASN A 52 11.90 -11.62 -19.56
CA ASN A 52 12.94 -10.87 -20.26
C ASN A 52 13.60 -9.79 -19.35
N GLU A 53 13.44 -9.89 -18.04
CA GLU A 53 13.96 -8.94 -17.06
C GLU A 53 13.44 -7.50 -17.23
N GLN A 54 12.28 -7.34 -17.89
CA GLN A 54 11.60 -6.05 -18.04
C GLN A 54 10.56 -5.87 -16.95
N VAL A 55 10.40 -4.65 -16.45
CA VAL A 55 9.39 -4.33 -15.44
C VAL A 55 7.99 -4.55 -16.00
N TYR A 56 7.20 -5.34 -15.28
CA TYR A 56 5.77 -5.49 -15.54
C TYR A 56 4.99 -4.48 -14.72
N TYR A 57 4.09 -3.76 -15.37
CA TYR A 57 3.24 -2.75 -14.75
C TYR A 57 1.79 -3.21 -14.70
N CYS A 58 1.08 -2.85 -13.63
CA CYS A 58 -0.34 -3.16 -13.48
C CYS A 58 -1.21 -1.91 -13.52
N GLY A 59 -2.51 -2.11 -13.78
CA GLY A 59 -3.53 -1.07 -13.69
C GLY A 59 -4.00 -0.85 -12.24
N PHE A 60 -4.78 0.22 -12.03
CA PHE A 60 -5.29 0.63 -10.71
C PHE A 60 -6.12 -0.43 -9.98
N SER A 61 -6.74 -1.35 -10.72
CA SER A 61 -7.60 -2.40 -10.16
C SER A 61 -6.87 -3.69 -9.78
N ASP A 62 -5.57 -3.77 -10.04
CA ASP A 62 -4.74 -4.88 -9.58
C ASP A 62 -4.43 -4.71 -8.08
N TRP A 63 -4.53 -5.79 -7.32
CA TRP A 63 -4.32 -5.78 -5.87
C TRP A 63 -2.96 -5.20 -5.44
N ARG A 64 -1.95 -5.25 -6.31
CA ARG A 64 -0.59 -4.76 -6.04
C ARG A 64 -0.40 -3.28 -6.31
N SER A 65 -1.37 -2.62 -6.96
CA SER A 65 -1.21 -1.23 -7.43
C SER A 65 -0.95 -0.22 -6.31
N GLY A 66 -1.41 -0.49 -5.09
CA GLY A 66 -1.19 0.37 -3.93
C GLY A 66 0.20 0.28 -3.30
N PHE A 67 0.98 -0.78 -3.60
CA PHE A 67 2.26 -1.01 -2.92
C PHE A 67 3.38 -0.07 -3.38
N PHE A 68 3.40 0.30 -4.65
CA PHE A 68 4.41 1.23 -5.14
C PHE A 68 4.26 2.62 -4.48
N PRO A 69 3.10 3.31 -4.56
CA PRO A 69 2.91 4.55 -3.81
C PRO A 69 3.09 4.37 -2.31
N GLY A 70 2.68 3.24 -1.73
CA GLY A 70 2.92 2.91 -0.32
C GLY A 70 4.41 2.89 0.04
N SER A 71 5.24 2.29 -0.81
CA SER A 71 6.70 2.26 -0.63
C SER A 71 7.32 3.65 -0.75
N VAL A 72 6.82 4.49 -1.66
CA VAL A 72 7.27 5.90 -1.79
C VAL A 72 6.88 6.71 -0.55
N TRP A 73 5.68 6.49 0.03
CA TRP A 73 5.26 7.10 1.29
C TRP A 73 6.19 6.73 2.45
N TYR A 74 6.58 5.46 2.58
CA TYR A 74 7.53 5.04 3.62
C TYR A 74 8.92 5.63 3.41
N LEU A 75 9.40 5.75 2.16
CA LEU A 75 10.66 6.43 1.90
C LEU A 75 10.59 7.92 2.25
N TYR A 76 9.48 8.59 1.96
CA TYR A 76 9.26 9.96 2.41
C TYR A 76 9.34 10.06 3.94
N GLU A 77 8.64 9.19 4.67
CA GLU A 77 8.66 9.16 6.14
C GLU A 77 10.06 8.95 6.72
N LEU A 78 10.88 8.12 6.06
CA LEU A 78 12.23 7.78 6.52
C LEU A 78 13.28 8.83 6.14
N THR A 79 13.04 9.66 5.13
CA THR A 79 14.04 10.56 4.56
C THR A 79 13.69 12.04 4.63
N ASP A 80 12.41 12.37 4.85
CA ASP A 80 11.86 13.75 4.81
C ASP A 80 12.14 14.47 3.46
N ASP A 81 12.24 13.68 2.37
CA ASP A 81 12.51 14.18 1.02
C ASP A 81 11.24 14.65 0.32
N ASN A 82 11.03 15.95 0.20
CA ASN A 82 9.84 16.54 -0.41
C ASN A 82 9.64 16.15 -1.89
N THR A 83 10.66 15.70 -2.57
CA THR A 83 10.49 15.17 -3.94
C THR A 83 9.70 13.88 -3.92
N LEU A 84 9.95 13.00 -2.94
CA LEU A 84 9.20 11.77 -2.72
C LEU A 84 7.76 12.05 -2.28
N LEU A 85 7.52 13.11 -1.50
CA LEU A 85 6.15 13.53 -1.15
C LEU A 85 5.30 13.80 -2.39
N SER A 86 5.81 14.58 -3.33
CA SER A 86 5.10 14.91 -4.57
C SER A 86 4.84 13.68 -5.44
N VAL A 87 5.81 12.78 -5.52
CA VAL A 87 5.67 11.51 -6.25
C VAL A 87 4.63 10.61 -5.58
N ALA A 88 4.72 10.42 -4.26
CA ALA A 88 3.78 9.60 -3.50
C ALA A 88 2.34 10.09 -3.69
N GLN A 89 2.09 11.40 -3.64
CA GLN A 89 0.77 11.99 -3.90
C GLN A 89 0.30 11.68 -5.33
N LYS A 90 1.14 11.95 -6.34
CA LYS A 90 0.82 11.71 -7.75
C LYS A 90 0.39 10.27 -8.01
N TYR A 91 1.15 9.29 -7.52
CA TYR A 91 0.87 7.87 -7.73
C TYR A 91 -0.32 7.38 -6.89
N THR A 92 -0.53 7.94 -5.69
CA THR A 92 -1.72 7.68 -4.88
C THR A 92 -2.98 8.16 -5.59
N GLU A 93 -2.99 9.41 -6.06
CA GLU A 93 -4.16 10.02 -6.70
C GLU A 93 -4.53 9.34 -8.04
N ALA A 94 -3.56 8.75 -8.73
CA ALA A 94 -3.82 7.93 -9.92
C ALA A 94 -4.62 6.66 -9.63
N LEU A 95 -4.77 6.26 -8.36
CA LEU A 95 -5.56 5.11 -7.92
C LEU A 95 -6.99 5.49 -7.48
N ASP A 96 -7.46 6.72 -7.71
CA ASP A 96 -8.75 7.20 -7.19
C ASP A 96 -9.93 6.30 -7.56
N GLU A 97 -9.98 5.78 -8.78
CA GLU A 97 -11.05 4.86 -9.19
C GLU A 97 -11.06 3.53 -8.43
N ALA A 98 -9.97 3.15 -7.74
CA ALA A 98 -9.92 1.92 -6.95
C ALA A 98 -10.92 1.93 -5.79
N LYS A 99 -11.30 3.08 -5.26
CA LYS A 99 -12.30 3.20 -4.19
C LYS A 99 -13.68 2.62 -4.54
N LYS A 100 -13.96 2.43 -5.84
CA LYS A 100 -15.24 1.90 -6.37
C LYS A 100 -15.21 0.39 -6.67
N LEU A 101 -14.07 -0.28 -6.46
CA LEU A 101 -13.94 -1.70 -6.76
C LEU A 101 -14.82 -2.55 -5.82
N THR A 102 -15.56 -3.50 -6.38
CA THR A 102 -16.48 -4.36 -5.60
C THR A 102 -16.37 -5.85 -5.94
N TRP A 103 -15.47 -6.26 -6.84
CA TRP A 103 -15.38 -7.65 -7.30
C TRP A 103 -14.28 -8.48 -6.64
N HIS A 104 -13.40 -7.87 -5.85
CA HIS A 104 -12.40 -8.53 -5.01
C HIS A 104 -12.23 -7.78 -3.67
N HIS A 105 -11.62 -8.42 -2.69
CA HIS A 105 -11.42 -7.85 -1.35
C HIS A 105 -10.19 -6.95 -1.24
N ASP A 106 -9.30 -6.98 -2.22
CA ASP A 106 -7.95 -6.36 -2.16
C ASP A 106 -7.98 -4.83 -2.18
N ILE A 107 -9.15 -4.22 -2.22
CA ILE A 107 -9.32 -2.78 -2.11
C ILE A 107 -8.66 -2.21 -0.83
N GLY A 108 -8.58 -3.02 0.24
CA GLY A 108 -7.84 -2.68 1.44
C GLY A 108 -6.35 -2.49 1.16
N PHE A 109 -5.72 -3.40 0.43
CA PHE A 109 -4.32 -3.28 0.01
C PHE A 109 -4.08 -2.04 -0.86
N ILE A 110 -4.95 -1.83 -1.86
CA ILE A 110 -4.79 -0.71 -2.79
C ILE A 110 -4.89 0.62 -2.04
N VAL A 111 -5.96 0.81 -1.27
CA VAL A 111 -6.31 2.11 -0.72
C VAL A 111 -5.60 2.38 0.60
N ASN A 112 -5.48 1.39 1.51
CA ASN A 112 -4.82 1.64 2.79
C ASN A 112 -3.30 1.84 2.63
N CYS A 113 -2.65 1.08 1.73
CA CYS A 113 -1.23 1.28 1.46
C CYS A 113 -0.93 2.63 0.80
N SER A 114 -1.82 3.14 -0.05
CA SER A 114 -1.65 4.42 -0.76
C SER A 114 -2.27 5.59 0.00
N TYR A 115 -3.57 5.73 -0.04
CA TYR A 115 -4.33 6.83 0.60
C TYR A 115 -4.22 6.82 2.12
N GLY A 116 -4.17 5.65 2.77
CA GLY A 116 -4.01 5.55 4.22
C GLY A 116 -2.69 6.14 4.69
N ASN A 117 -1.57 5.75 4.06
CA ASN A 117 -0.28 6.38 4.33
C ASN A 117 -0.26 7.85 3.93
N GLY A 118 -0.89 8.19 2.81
CA GLY A 118 -1.01 9.58 2.36
C GLY A 118 -1.73 10.46 3.36
N LEU A 119 -2.86 10.03 3.89
CA LEU A 119 -3.61 10.76 4.92
C LEU A 119 -2.78 10.95 6.18
N ARG A 120 -2.11 9.89 6.65
CA ARG A 120 -1.28 9.90 7.86
C ARG A 120 -0.10 10.85 7.74
N LEU A 121 0.58 10.89 6.59
CA LEU A 121 1.85 11.59 6.42
C LEU A 121 1.69 13.01 5.86
N SER A 122 0.69 13.25 5.01
CA SER A 122 0.47 14.58 4.43
C SER A 122 -0.65 15.37 5.11
N GLY A 123 -1.55 14.72 5.83
CA GLY A 123 -2.73 15.34 6.41
C GLY A 123 -3.76 15.82 5.38
N LYS A 124 -3.65 15.38 4.10
CA LYS A 124 -4.52 15.80 3.02
C LYS A 124 -5.95 15.32 3.26
N ALA A 125 -6.84 16.24 3.63
CA ALA A 125 -8.19 15.93 4.14
C ALA A 125 -9.05 15.14 3.14
N GLU A 126 -8.88 15.35 1.85
CA GLU A 126 -9.62 14.69 0.76
C GLU A 126 -9.39 13.17 0.73
N TYR A 127 -8.24 12.71 1.23
CA TYR A 127 -7.93 11.28 1.28
C TYR A 127 -8.84 10.51 2.25
N LYS A 128 -9.37 11.20 3.26
CA LYS A 128 -10.36 10.63 4.17
C LYS A 128 -11.61 10.15 3.45
N ASP A 129 -12.13 10.94 2.52
CA ASP A 129 -13.37 10.62 1.80
C ASP A 129 -13.14 9.42 0.87
N VAL A 130 -11.96 9.33 0.23
CA VAL A 130 -11.56 8.18 -0.58
C VAL A 130 -11.50 6.90 0.25
N MET A 131 -10.91 6.95 1.45
CA MET A 131 -10.84 5.79 2.35
C MET A 131 -12.23 5.33 2.80
N ILE A 132 -13.13 6.24 3.12
CA ILE A 132 -14.51 5.91 3.53
C ILE A 132 -15.28 5.29 2.36
N GLU A 133 -15.16 5.84 1.14
CA GLU A 133 -15.81 5.27 -0.06
C GLU A 133 -15.27 3.87 -0.37
N ALA A 134 -13.97 3.66 -0.27
CA ALA A 134 -13.34 2.35 -0.45
C ALA A 134 -13.80 1.33 0.63
N ALA A 135 -13.93 1.77 1.88
CA ALA A 135 -14.47 0.93 2.95
C ALA A 135 -15.93 0.52 2.68
N ASN A 136 -16.75 1.43 2.17
CA ASN A 136 -18.12 1.11 1.73
C ASN A 136 -18.11 0.06 0.62
N SER A 137 -17.23 0.21 -0.37
CA SER A 137 -17.07 -0.77 -1.44
C SER A 137 -16.65 -2.15 -0.92
N LEU A 138 -15.71 -2.20 0.03
CA LEU A 138 -15.27 -3.44 0.68
C LEU A 138 -16.43 -4.08 1.49
N CYS A 139 -17.22 -3.30 2.19
CA CYS A 139 -18.38 -3.78 2.95
C CYS A 139 -19.43 -4.47 2.07
N THR A 140 -19.55 -4.11 0.78
CA THR A 140 -20.48 -4.79 -0.15
C THR A 140 -20.14 -6.27 -0.34
N ARG A 141 -18.93 -6.68 0.03
CA ARG A 141 -18.46 -8.06 -0.07
C ARG A 141 -18.76 -8.89 1.18
N PHE A 142 -19.26 -8.27 2.24
CA PHE A 142 -19.64 -9.00 3.45
C PHE A 142 -20.84 -9.90 3.17
N ARG A 143 -20.79 -11.13 3.66
CA ARG A 143 -21.83 -12.14 3.57
C ARG A 143 -22.27 -12.50 4.98
N GLU A 144 -23.49 -12.13 5.34
CA GLU A 144 -24.03 -12.29 6.69
C GLU A 144 -24.03 -13.75 7.18
N LYS A 145 -24.44 -14.69 6.32
CA LYS A 145 -24.58 -16.09 6.70
C LYS A 145 -23.25 -16.75 7.14
N PRO A 146 -22.14 -16.63 6.39
CA PRO A 146 -20.84 -17.08 6.89
C PRO A 146 -20.15 -16.09 7.82
N GLY A 147 -20.64 -14.84 7.96
CA GLY A 147 -19.99 -13.80 8.77
C GLY A 147 -18.69 -13.26 8.19
N THR A 148 -18.45 -13.39 6.87
CA THR A 148 -17.14 -13.12 6.26
C THR A 148 -17.21 -12.20 5.05
N ILE A 149 -16.11 -11.52 4.74
CA ILE A 149 -15.89 -10.78 3.50
C ILE A 149 -15.41 -11.77 2.42
N GLN A 150 -16.17 -11.88 1.35
CA GLN A 150 -15.85 -12.75 0.23
C GLN A 150 -14.65 -12.23 -0.57
N SER A 151 -13.64 -13.09 -0.81
CA SER A 151 -12.41 -12.68 -1.51
C SER A 151 -12.63 -12.33 -2.97
N TRP A 152 -13.26 -13.18 -3.74
CA TRP A 152 -13.53 -12.99 -5.18
C TRP A 152 -14.95 -13.37 -5.55
N ASN A 153 -15.41 -12.87 -6.70
CA ASN A 153 -16.65 -13.35 -7.27
C ASN A 153 -16.48 -14.77 -7.79
N VAL A 154 -17.50 -15.61 -7.57
CA VAL A 154 -17.54 -16.95 -8.10
C VAL A 154 -18.39 -16.93 -9.37
N SER A 155 -17.80 -17.31 -10.49
CA SER A 155 -18.49 -17.49 -11.78
C SER A 155 -18.59 -18.96 -12.13
N GLY A 156 -19.55 -19.34 -12.99
CA GLY A 156 -19.82 -20.73 -13.34
C GLY A 156 -18.64 -21.53 -13.90
N ASN A 157 -17.61 -20.85 -14.43
CA ASN A 157 -16.39 -21.45 -14.98
C ASN A 157 -15.16 -21.29 -14.10
N SER A 158 -15.29 -20.64 -12.93
CA SER A 158 -14.15 -20.49 -12.02
C SER A 158 -13.81 -21.81 -11.32
N TRP A 159 -12.55 -21.98 -10.98
CA TRP A 159 -12.09 -23.15 -10.23
C TRP A 159 -12.78 -23.28 -8.85
N GLN A 160 -13.20 -22.16 -8.25
CA GLN A 160 -13.99 -22.14 -7.03
C GLN A 160 -15.38 -22.72 -7.24
N ALA A 161 -16.07 -22.33 -8.34
CA ALA A 161 -17.37 -22.87 -8.70
C ALA A 161 -17.31 -24.38 -8.99
N GLN A 162 -16.26 -24.84 -9.66
CA GLN A 162 -16.03 -26.27 -9.92
C GLN A 162 -15.88 -27.10 -8.64
N ARG A 163 -15.48 -26.48 -7.52
CA ARG A 163 -15.41 -27.09 -6.18
C ARG A 163 -16.68 -26.91 -5.36
N GLY A 164 -17.71 -26.27 -5.91
CA GLY A 164 -18.95 -25.96 -5.21
C GLY A 164 -18.79 -24.88 -4.14
N TRP A 165 -17.77 -24.04 -4.23
CA TRP A 165 -17.56 -22.94 -3.28
C TRP A 165 -18.39 -21.73 -3.69
N GLU A 166 -19.20 -21.22 -2.77
CA GLU A 166 -20.05 -20.04 -2.99
C GLU A 166 -19.41 -18.75 -2.44
N CYS A 167 -18.68 -18.85 -1.34
CA CYS A 167 -18.04 -17.73 -0.68
C CYS A 167 -16.56 -18.06 -0.35
N PRO A 168 -15.65 -17.97 -1.34
CA PRO A 168 -14.24 -18.19 -1.08
C PRO A 168 -13.67 -17.07 -0.22
N VAL A 169 -12.88 -17.45 0.79
CA VAL A 169 -12.14 -16.56 1.68
C VAL A 169 -10.71 -17.04 1.77
N ILE A 170 -9.75 -16.13 1.73
CA ILE A 170 -8.34 -16.41 1.97
C ILE A 170 -7.83 -15.59 3.15
N ILE A 171 -6.78 -16.07 3.81
CA ILE A 171 -6.29 -15.52 5.08
C ILE A 171 -5.80 -14.08 4.96
N ASP A 172 -5.29 -13.67 3.80
CA ASP A 172 -4.81 -12.31 3.56
C ASP A 172 -5.93 -11.25 3.63
N ASN A 173 -7.19 -11.68 3.58
CA ASN A 173 -8.32 -10.78 3.82
C ASN A 173 -8.22 -10.08 5.19
N MET A 174 -7.57 -10.72 6.17
CA MET A 174 -7.29 -10.11 7.48
C MET A 174 -6.52 -8.79 7.37
N MET A 175 -5.61 -8.67 6.39
CA MET A 175 -4.85 -7.43 6.15
C MET A 175 -5.73 -6.33 5.53
N ASN A 176 -6.76 -6.70 4.77
CA ASN A 176 -7.71 -5.74 4.21
C ASN A 176 -8.64 -5.11 5.26
N LEU A 177 -8.77 -5.73 6.44
CA LEU A 177 -9.59 -5.19 7.54
C LEU A 177 -9.04 -3.89 8.12
N GLU A 178 -7.77 -3.59 7.95
CA GLU A 178 -7.17 -2.32 8.38
C GLU A 178 -7.93 -1.12 7.81
N LEU A 179 -8.35 -1.18 6.54
CA LEU A 179 -9.16 -0.14 5.91
C LEU A 179 -10.47 0.09 6.67
N LEU A 180 -11.12 -0.98 7.15
CA LEU A 180 -12.39 -0.88 7.89
C LEU A 180 -12.18 -0.30 9.31
N PHE A 181 -11.09 -0.66 9.97
CA PHE A 181 -10.75 -0.08 11.26
C PHE A 181 -10.42 1.42 11.14
N GLU A 182 -9.66 1.81 10.11
CA GLU A 182 -9.38 3.23 9.85
C GLU A 182 -10.65 4.00 9.46
N ALA A 183 -11.52 3.43 8.61
CA ALA A 183 -12.80 4.05 8.26
C ALA A 183 -13.70 4.26 9.49
N THR A 184 -13.67 3.31 10.45
CA THR A 184 -14.37 3.49 11.75
C THR A 184 -13.86 4.72 12.51
N LYS A 185 -12.53 4.86 12.62
CA LYS A 185 -11.91 6.01 13.32
C LYS A 185 -12.23 7.34 12.61
N LEU A 186 -12.16 7.33 11.28
CA LEU A 186 -12.35 8.52 10.47
C LEU A 186 -13.80 9.00 10.44
N SER A 187 -14.78 8.09 10.41
CA SER A 187 -16.21 8.42 10.26
C SER A 187 -16.98 8.43 11.59
N GLY A 188 -16.52 7.66 12.59
CA GLY A 188 -17.27 7.35 13.79
C GLY A 188 -18.35 6.27 13.59
N ASP A 189 -18.50 5.71 12.37
CA ASP A 189 -19.47 4.66 12.09
C ASP A 189 -18.91 3.28 12.50
N SER A 190 -19.56 2.65 13.47
CA SER A 190 -19.18 1.35 13.99
C SER A 190 -19.54 0.19 13.07
N THR A 191 -20.21 0.40 11.96
CA THR A 191 -20.59 -0.64 11.00
C THR A 191 -19.33 -1.31 10.42
N TYR A 192 -18.35 -0.51 10.05
CA TYR A 192 -17.06 -1.04 9.53
C TYR A 192 -16.35 -1.93 10.56
N TYR A 193 -16.28 -1.48 11.83
CA TYR A 193 -15.71 -2.26 12.92
C TYR A 193 -16.43 -3.60 13.10
N LYS A 194 -17.76 -3.58 13.11
CA LYS A 194 -18.56 -4.81 13.29
C LYS A 194 -18.32 -5.83 12.18
N ILE A 195 -18.23 -5.38 10.93
CA ILE A 195 -17.93 -6.23 9.77
C ILE A 195 -16.51 -6.80 9.89
N ALA A 196 -15.52 -5.96 10.27
CA ALA A 196 -14.14 -6.40 10.42
C ALA A 196 -14.01 -7.47 11.53
N VAL A 197 -14.62 -7.24 12.68
CA VAL A 197 -14.62 -8.20 13.80
C VAL A 197 -15.33 -9.50 13.43
N ALA A 198 -16.54 -9.41 12.83
CA ALA A 198 -17.27 -10.61 12.39
C ALA A 198 -16.48 -11.46 11.38
N HIS A 199 -15.63 -10.83 10.55
CA HIS A 199 -14.77 -11.56 9.63
C HIS A 199 -13.59 -12.23 10.35
N ALA A 200 -13.07 -11.62 11.42
CA ALA A 200 -11.91 -12.09 12.17
C ALA A 200 -12.21 -13.24 13.12
N ASP A 201 -13.45 -13.33 13.63
CA ASP A 201 -13.96 -14.35 14.56
C ASP A 201 -14.30 -15.68 13.85
#